data_c9aa031dfa3574674ab4e1f6ec05c7b1
#
_entry.id   c9aa031dfa3574674ab4e1f6ec05c7b1
#
_cell.length_a   1.000
_cell.length_b   1.000
_cell.length_c   1.000
_cell.angle_alpha   90.00
_cell.angle_beta   90.00
_cell.angle_gamma   90.00
#
_symmetry.space_group_name_H-M   'P 1'
#
loop_
_entity.id
_entity.type
_entity.pdbx_description
1 polymer ?
#
loop_
_entity_poly.entity_id
_entity_poly.type
_entity_poly.pdbx_seq_one_letter_code
_entity_poly.pdbx_strand_id
1 'polypeptide(L)'
;MELVFRLGQDVNRHTAGLGYWLGEDFWGRGIMTDAVAAFTDFCFDNFPLRRISAEVFANNPASARMLEKAGFLFEGRLKKNVIKDGKLLDSLLYAKTK
;
A
#
# COMPACT_ATOMS: atom_id res chain seq x y z
N MET A 1 10.49 -1.42 -10.89
CA MET A 1 9.39 -0.92 -10.02
C MET A 1 8.06 -1.25 -10.67
N GLU A 2 7.15 -1.74 -9.88
CA GLU A 2 5.82 -2.10 -10.36
C GLU A 2 4.78 -1.64 -9.36
N LEU A 3 3.74 -0.96 -9.86
CA LEU A 3 2.59 -0.56 -9.06
C LEU A 3 1.36 -1.25 -9.62
N VAL A 4 0.63 -1.93 -8.75
CA VAL A 4 -0.59 -2.65 -9.10
C VAL A 4 -1.75 -2.02 -8.32
N PHE A 5 -2.84 -1.81 -9.04
CA PHE A 5 -4.01 -1.13 -8.51
C PHE A 5 -5.23 -2.00 -8.77
N ARG A 6 -5.95 -2.35 -7.72
CA ARG A 6 -7.14 -3.19 -7.82
C ARG A 6 -8.37 -2.45 -7.35
N LEU A 7 -9.34 -2.33 -8.22
CA LEU A 7 -10.61 -1.70 -7.89
C LEU A 7 -11.52 -2.69 -7.17
N GLY A 8 -12.22 -2.22 -6.14
CA GLY A 8 -13.29 -2.97 -5.53
C GLY A 8 -14.50 -3.04 -6.45
N GLN A 9 -15.38 -4.00 -6.19
CA GLN A 9 -16.59 -4.22 -6.99
C GLN A 9 -17.84 -4.10 -6.12
N ASP A 10 -18.95 -3.78 -6.74
CA ASP A 10 -20.26 -3.65 -6.08
C ASP A 10 -20.19 -2.67 -4.90
N VAL A 11 -20.47 -3.15 -3.69
CA VAL A 11 -20.50 -2.29 -2.50
C VAL A 11 -19.14 -1.68 -2.18
N ASN A 12 -18.07 -2.25 -2.70
CA ASN A 12 -16.70 -1.80 -2.45
C ASN A 12 -16.09 -1.01 -3.61
N ARG A 13 -16.89 -0.62 -4.60
CA ARG A 13 -16.37 0.07 -5.80
C ARG A 13 -15.74 1.43 -5.51
N HIS A 14 -15.94 1.98 -4.32
CA HIS A 14 -15.31 3.24 -3.89
C HIS A 14 -13.95 3.01 -3.24
N THR A 15 -13.49 1.77 -3.16
CA THR A 15 -12.22 1.40 -2.56
C THR A 15 -11.31 0.73 -3.58
N ALA A 16 -10.01 0.77 -3.29
CA ALA A 16 -9.00 0.10 -4.11
C ALA A 16 -7.88 -0.39 -3.24
N GLY A 17 -7.22 -1.47 -3.69
CA GLY A 17 -6.02 -1.97 -3.06
C GLY A 17 -4.80 -1.58 -3.89
N LEU A 18 -3.71 -1.25 -3.23
CA LEU A 18 -2.43 -0.92 -3.86
C LEU A 18 -1.44 -2.03 -3.57
N GLY A 19 -0.88 -2.63 -4.62
CA GLY A 19 0.27 -3.51 -4.53
C GLY A 19 1.45 -2.87 -5.22
N TYR A 20 2.66 -3.18 -4.75
CA TYR A 20 3.86 -2.65 -5.37
C TYR A 20 5.05 -3.58 -5.15
N TRP A 21 6.03 -3.46 -6.04
CA TRP A 21 7.30 -4.16 -5.93
C TRP A 21 8.42 -3.22 -6.37
N LEU A 22 9.54 -3.27 -5.66
CA LEU A 22 10.70 -2.45 -5.97
C LEU A 22 11.96 -3.23 -5.60
N GLY A 23 12.94 -3.24 -6.49
CA GLY A 23 14.22 -3.86 -6.22
C GLY A 23 14.94 -3.20 -5.05
N GLU A 24 15.75 -3.97 -4.34
CA GLU A 24 16.44 -3.51 -3.13
C GLU A 24 17.27 -2.25 -3.36
N ASP A 25 17.86 -2.10 -4.55
CA ASP A 25 18.72 -0.96 -4.86
C ASP A 25 18.02 0.38 -4.79
N PHE A 26 16.68 0.36 -4.84
CA PHE A 26 15.88 1.58 -4.82
C PHE A 26 15.28 1.90 -3.46
N TRP A 27 15.42 1.01 -2.49
CA TRP A 27 14.91 1.23 -1.15
C TRP A 27 15.65 2.38 -0.46
N GLY A 28 14.89 3.24 0.22
CA GLY A 28 15.47 4.35 0.98
C GLY A 28 15.84 5.57 0.18
N ARG A 29 15.60 5.58 -1.13
CA ARG A 29 15.94 6.72 -2.00
C ARG A 29 14.78 7.68 -2.23
N GLY A 30 13.64 7.46 -1.60
CA GLY A 30 12.47 8.32 -1.78
C GLY A 30 11.72 8.12 -3.10
N ILE A 31 12.27 7.33 -4.02
CA ILE A 31 11.67 7.11 -5.34
C ILE A 31 10.30 6.45 -5.21
N MET A 32 10.20 5.41 -4.39
CA MET A 32 8.93 4.72 -4.20
C MET A 32 7.92 5.61 -3.49
N THR A 33 8.35 6.41 -2.51
CA THR A 33 7.47 7.33 -1.81
C THR A 33 6.82 8.31 -2.80
N ASP A 34 7.63 8.92 -3.66
CA ASP A 34 7.14 9.88 -4.65
C ASP A 34 6.24 9.21 -5.68
N ALA A 35 6.62 8.01 -6.13
CA ALA A 35 5.84 7.26 -7.11
C ALA A 35 4.48 6.86 -6.55
N VAL A 36 4.44 6.37 -5.31
CA VAL A 36 3.18 5.98 -4.66
C VAL A 36 2.29 7.19 -4.42
N ALA A 37 2.86 8.29 -3.94
CA ALA A 37 2.10 9.52 -3.73
C ALA A 37 1.48 10.02 -5.04
N ALA A 38 2.27 10.10 -6.11
CA ALA A 38 1.79 10.56 -7.42
C ALA A 38 0.74 9.60 -8.00
N PHE A 39 0.97 8.30 -7.89
CA PHE A 39 0.06 7.29 -8.42
C PHE A 39 -1.29 7.32 -7.69
N THR A 40 -1.28 7.43 -6.37
CA THR A 40 -2.53 7.48 -5.61
C THR A 40 -3.30 8.77 -5.87
N ASP A 41 -2.60 9.90 -6.03
CA ASP A 41 -3.25 11.16 -6.42
C ASP A 41 -3.91 11.03 -7.79
N PHE A 42 -3.21 10.42 -8.75
CA PHE A 42 -3.76 10.14 -10.08
C PHE A 42 -5.02 9.28 -9.98
N CYS A 43 -4.99 8.24 -9.14
CA CYS A 43 -6.12 7.33 -8.98
C CYS A 43 -7.33 8.05 -8.36
N PHE A 44 -7.12 8.88 -7.35
CA PHE A 44 -8.21 9.65 -6.76
C PHE A 44 -8.80 10.66 -7.74
N ASP A 45 -7.97 11.24 -8.62
CA ASP A 45 -8.42 12.23 -9.59
C ASP A 45 -9.18 11.61 -10.76
N ASN A 46 -8.88 10.36 -11.10
CA ASN A 46 -9.41 9.73 -12.31
C ASN A 46 -10.44 8.63 -12.07
N PHE A 47 -10.65 8.25 -10.82
CA PHE A 47 -11.62 7.20 -10.45
C PHE A 47 -12.47 7.71 -9.29
N PRO A 48 -13.72 7.24 -9.15
CA PRO A 48 -14.60 7.67 -8.05
C PRO A 48 -14.24 6.97 -6.75
N LEU A 49 -12.98 7.07 -6.32
CA LEU A 49 -12.46 6.41 -5.14
C LEU A 49 -12.50 7.32 -3.93
N ARG A 50 -12.78 6.73 -2.78
CA ARG A 50 -12.71 7.40 -1.48
C ARG A 50 -11.61 6.83 -0.59
N ARG A 51 -11.09 5.65 -0.95
CA ARG A 51 -10.14 4.93 -0.11
C ARG A 51 -9.21 4.08 -0.96
N ILE A 52 -7.91 4.16 -0.68
CA ILE A 52 -6.90 3.25 -1.23
C ILE A 52 -6.18 2.63 -0.04
N SER A 53 -6.16 1.31 0.03
CA SER A 53 -5.49 0.59 1.11
C SER A 53 -4.24 -0.12 0.60
N ALA A 54 -3.29 -0.38 1.52
CA ALA A 54 -2.09 -1.14 1.23
C ALA A 54 -1.70 -1.94 2.44
N GLU A 55 -1.20 -3.15 2.22
CA GLU A 55 -0.70 -4.01 3.29
C GLU A 55 0.79 -4.21 3.11
N VAL A 56 1.53 -4.20 4.21
CA VAL A 56 2.97 -4.47 4.21
C VAL A 56 3.26 -5.53 5.27
N PHE A 57 4.33 -6.30 5.08
CA PHE A 57 4.74 -7.25 6.10
C PHE A 57 5.16 -6.50 7.36
N ALA A 58 4.75 -7.03 8.52
CA ALA A 58 5.08 -6.39 9.80
C ALA A 58 6.60 -6.31 10.05
N ASN A 59 7.35 -7.20 9.44
CA ASN A 59 8.82 -7.19 9.56
C ASN A 59 9.52 -6.33 8.51
N ASN A 60 8.78 -5.45 7.83
CA ASN A 60 9.35 -4.56 6.81
C ASN A 60 9.09 -3.09 7.18
N PRO A 61 9.85 -2.53 8.13
CA PRO A 61 9.63 -1.15 8.57
C PRO A 61 9.90 -0.11 7.49
N ALA A 62 10.78 -0.41 6.53
CA ALA A 62 11.07 0.53 5.45
C ALA A 62 9.83 0.76 4.57
N SER A 63 9.08 -0.32 4.28
CA SER A 63 7.85 -0.23 3.50
C SER A 63 6.77 0.53 4.24
N ALA A 64 6.63 0.28 5.55
CA ALA A 64 5.68 1.00 6.38
C ALA A 64 5.98 2.50 6.40
N ARG A 65 7.25 2.87 6.59
CA ARG A 65 7.64 4.29 6.56
C ARG A 65 7.38 4.94 5.21
N MET A 66 7.61 4.21 4.13
CA MET A 66 7.33 4.71 2.78
C MET A 66 5.86 5.07 2.63
N LEU A 67 4.96 4.17 3.07
CA LEU A 67 3.52 4.43 2.99
C LEU A 67 3.13 5.65 3.82
N GLU A 68 3.68 5.79 5.03
CA GLU A 68 3.41 6.94 5.90
C GLU A 68 3.85 8.24 5.22
N LYS A 69 5.03 8.25 4.62
CA LYS A 69 5.53 9.43 3.89
C LYS A 69 4.70 9.75 2.66
N ALA A 70 4.09 8.72 2.04
CA ALA A 70 3.23 8.92 0.88
C ALA A 70 1.81 9.35 1.25
N GLY A 71 1.53 9.54 2.54
CA GLY A 71 0.24 10.04 3.01
C GLY A 71 -0.71 8.99 3.53
N PHE A 72 -0.28 7.74 3.66
CA PHE A 72 -1.09 6.68 4.21
C PHE A 72 -1.05 6.70 5.73
N LEU A 73 -2.16 6.34 6.36
CA LEU A 73 -2.27 6.25 7.81
C LEU A 73 -2.40 4.80 8.24
N PHE A 74 -1.78 4.45 9.36
CA PHE A 74 -1.87 3.12 9.92
C PHE A 74 -3.28 2.85 10.43
N GLU A 75 -3.85 1.69 10.06
CA GLU A 75 -5.19 1.33 10.50
C GLU A 75 -5.24 0.08 11.37
N GLY A 76 -4.27 -0.80 11.28
CA GLY A 76 -4.30 -1.98 12.12
C GLY A 76 -3.24 -3.01 11.77
N ARG A 77 -3.12 -3.98 12.65
CA ARG A 77 -2.20 -5.11 12.49
C ARG A 77 -3.03 -6.37 12.25
N LEU A 78 -2.76 -7.06 11.15
CA LEU A 78 -3.43 -8.30 10.78
C LEU A 78 -2.54 -9.46 11.20
N LYS A 79 -2.95 -10.17 12.24
CA LYS A 79 -2.13 -11.24 12.81
C LYS A 79 -2.20 -12.49 11.95
N LYS A 80 -1.03 -13.10 11.70
CA LYS A 80 -0.90 -14.35 10.93
C LYS A 80 -1.61 -14.29 9.59
N ASN A 81 -1.51 -13.13 8.95
CA ASN A 81 -2.29 -12.81 7.76
C ASN A 81 -1.71 -13.39 6.48
N VAL A 82 -0.39 -13.58 6.43
CA VAL A 82 0.31 -14.03 5.22
C VAL A 82 1.33 -15.09 5.54
N ILE A 83 1.64 -15.91 4.53
CA ILE A 83 2.72 -16.90 4.63
C ILE A 83 3.81 -16.48 3.66
N LYS A 84 5.03 -16.36 4.15
CA LYS A 84 6.20 -16.06 3.34
C LYS A 84 7.34 -16.97 3.75
N ASP A 85 7.89 -17.68 2.78
CA ASP A 85 9.00 -18.63 3.01
C ASP A 85 8.67 -19.64 4.12
N GLY A 86 7.43 -20.12 4.13
CA GLY A 86 6.96 -21.11 5.09
C GLY A 86 6.67 -20.57 6.49
N LYS A 87 6.75 -19.25 6.69
CA LYS A 87 6.50 -18.63 7.99
C LYS A 87 5.24 -17.80 7.96
N LEU A 88 4.44 -17.90 9.01
CA LEU A 88 3.29 -17.02 9.20
C LEU A 88 3.77 -15.67 9.68
N LEU A 89 3.37 -14.62 8.97
CA LEU A 89 3.72 -13.25 9.29
C LEU A 89 2.47 -12.42 9.48
N ASP A 90 2.59 -11.41 10.34
CA ASP A 90 1.58 -10.37 10.45
C ASP A 90 1.78 -9.38 9.32
N SER A 91 0.71 -8.72 8.93
CA SER A 91 0.81 -7.58 8.03
C SER A 91 0.24 -6.34 8.70
N LEU A 92 0.67 -5.18 8.23
CA LEU A 92 0.18 -3.89 8.71
C LEU A 92 -0.70 -3.29 7.63
N LEU A 93 -1.87 -2.82 8.02
CA LEU A 93 -2.83 -2.21 7.10
C LEU A 93 -2.70 -0.69 7.18
N TYR A 94 -2.51 -0.10 6.02
CA TYR A 94 -2.45 1.35 5.84
C TYR A 94 -3.50 1.76 4.83
N ALA A 95 -4.01 2.98 4.97
CA ALA A 95 -4.97 3.49 4.01
C ALA A 95 -4.82 5.00 3.83
N LYS A 96 -5.21 5.44 2.63
CA LYS A 96 -5.29 6.85 2.29
C LYS A 96 -6.72 7.11 1.85
N THR A 97 -7.35 8.13 2.43
CA THR A 97 -8.73 8.47 2.12
C THR A 97 -8.82 9.87 1.52
N LYS A 98 -9.92 10.11 0.84
CA LYS A 98 -10.15 11.40 0.21
C LYS A 98 -11.47 12.00 0.69
#